data_d83ad1001404546f103a0b7884041cc4
#
_entry.id   d83ad1001404546f103a0b7884041cc4
#
_cell.length_a   1.000
_cell.length_b   1.000
_cell.length_c   1.000
_cell.angle_alpha   90.00
_cell.angle_beta   90.00
_cell.angle_gamma   90.00
#
_symmetry.space_group_name_H-M   'P 1'
#
loop_
_entity.id
_entity.type
_entity.pdbx_description
1 polymer ?
#
loop_
_entity_poly.entity_id
_entity_poly.type
_entity_poly.pdbx_seq_one_letter_code
_entity_poly.pdbx_strand_id
1 'polypeptide(L)'
;VIRVLLADDHTLVREGLRRLLAAEPDIAIAAEAADGDAALAAARARELDVAIVDLSMPGVSGLELVRRLKAAKPALRVLVVSMHGERQYAARALRAGASGYLTKEAAPEQLVRAIRRVATGGVHIPEGAAAALLDQTAASERPHERLSQREFEVFRRLVAGQSPGEVARALHLSVKTVSTHKARILEKMGMRSTAELVRYAVEHRLV
;
A
#
# COMPACT_ATOMS: atom_id res chain seq x y z
N VAL A 1 -15.87 4.46 20.68
CA VAL A 1 -15.49 5.35 19.55
C VAL A 1 -14.18 4.83 18.98
N ILE A 2 -14.13 4.58 17.67
CA ILE A 2 -12.93 4.10 16.93
C ILE A 2 -12.05 5.32 16.64
N ARG A 3 -10.84 5.35 17.19
CA ARG A 3 -9.86 6.44 17.00
C ARG A 3 -9.03 6.17 15.77
N VAL A 4 -9.15 7.03 14.77
CA VAL A 4 -8.55 6.85 13.44
C VAL A 4 -7.38 7.81 13.24
N LEU A 5 -6.25 7.29 12.74
CA LEU A 5 -5.22 8.05 12.05
C LEU A 5 -5.54 8.07 10.55
N LEU A 6 -5.59 9.24 9.94
CA LEU A 6 -5.76 9.42 8.51
C LEU A 6 -4.44 9.89 7.88
N ALA A 7 -3.80 9.04 7.08
CA ALA A 7 -2.51 9.30 6.43
C ALA A 7 -2.63 9.23 4.91
N ASP A 8 -2.58 10.39 4.25
CA ASP A 8 -2.65 10.56 2.79
C ASP A 8 -1.97 11.90 2.44
N ASP A 9 -1.13 11.97 1.42
CA ASP A 9 -0.45 13.20 1.01
C ASP A 9 -1.34 14.13 0.16
N HIS A 10 -2.46 13.61 -0.36
CA HIS A 10 -3.42 14.38 -1.14
C HIS A 10 -4.41 15.11 -0.24
N THR A 11 -4.26 16.42 -0.11
CA THR A 11 -5.12 17.25 0.76
C THR A 11 -6.62 17.10 0.47
N LEU A 12 -7.01 17.05 -0.80
CA LEU A 12 -8.43 16.91 -1.18
C LEU A 12 -9.00 15.55 -0.77
N VAL A 13 -8.21 14.48 -0.87
CA VAL A 13 -8.61 13.13 -0.44
C VAL A 13 -8.76 13.12 1.07
N ARG A 14 -7.78 13.64 1.82
CA ARG A 14 -7.86 13.76 3.29
C ARG A 14 -9.09 14.52 3.75
N GLU A 15 -9.36 15.69 3.14
CA GLU A 15 -10.55 16.49 3.44
C GLU A 15 -11.85 15.75 3.14
N GLY A 16 -11.93 15.04 2.02
CA GLY A 16 -13.09 14.21 1.67
C GLY A 16 -13.33 13.10 2.68
N LEU A 17 -12.28 12.35 3.04
CA LEU A 17 -12.33 11.29 4.05
C LEU A 17 -12.68 11.85 5.43
N ARG A 18 -12.14 13.01 5.79
CA ARG A 18 -12.48 13.68 7.06
C ARG A 18 -13.95 14.01 7.15
N ARG A 19 -14.55 14.58 6.09
CA ARG A 19 -15.98 14.90 6.06
C ARG A 19 -16.85 13.64 6.12
N LEU A 20 -16.46 12.61 5.38
CA LEU A 20 -17.15 11.31 5.41
C LEU A 20 -17.17 10.71 6.81
N LEU A 21 -16.01 10.63 7.47
CA LEU A 21 -15.89 10.01 8.78
C LEU A 21 -16.50 10.86 9.90
N ALA A 22 -16.54 12.18 9.74
CA ALA A 22 -17.21 13.08 10.71
C ALA A 22 -18.73 12.86 10.80
N ALA A 23 -19.35 12.25 9.79
CA ALA A 23 -20.77 11.89 9.80
C ALA A 23 -21.05 10.60 10.61
N GLU A 24 -20.01 9.85 10.99
CA GLU A 24 -20.14 8.57 11.70
C GLU A 24 -19.91 8.76 13.21
N PRO A 25 -20.94 8.61 14.05
CA PRO A 25 -20.84 8.94 15.49
C PRO A 25 -19.91 8.02 16.28
N ASP A 26 -19.60 6.86 15.76
CA ASP A 26 -18.71 5.85 16.36
C ASP A 26 -17.26 5.94 15.90
N ILE A 27 -16.92 6.88 14.99
CA ILE A 27 -15.58 7.05 14.44
C ILE A 27 -15.07 8.48 14.73
N ALA A 28 -13.86 8.59 15.25
CA ALA A 28 -13.22 9.89 15.51
C ALA A 28 -11.83 9.94 14.87
N ILE A 29 -11.57 10.99 14.09
CA ILE A 29 -10.21 11.24 13.57
C ILE A 29 -9.38 11.81 14.71
N ALA A 30 -8.47 11.00 15.24
CA ALA A 30 -7.58 11.37 16.35
C ALA A 30 -6.27 12.02 15.84
N ALA A 31 -5.87 11.74 14.60
CA ALA A 31 -4.69 12.33 13.98
C ALA A 31 -4.81 12.35 12.46
N GLU A 32 -4.12 13.30 11.83
CA GLU A 32 -3.89 13.36 10.38
C GLU A 32 -2.39 13.45 10.08
N ALA A 33 -1.97 12.89 8.96
CA ALA A 33 -0.59 12.93 8.49
C ALA A 33 -0.54 13.09 6.96
N ALA A 34 0.38 13.89 6.46
CA ALA A 34 0.61 14.09 5.03
C ALA A 34 1.79 13.28 4.48
N ASP A 35 2.52 12.59 5.36
CA ASP A 35 3.65 11.73 5.02
C ASP A 35 3.80 10.59 6.03
N GLY A 36 4.66 9.64 5.70
CA GLY A 36 4.86 8.45 6.53
C GLY A 36 5.57 8.71 7.84
N ASP A 37 6.45 9.70 7.90
CA ASP A 37 7.19 10.03 9.14
C ASP A 37 6.24 10.69 10.14
N ALA A 38 5.37 11.60 9.69
CA ALA A 38 4.30 12.18 10.50
C ALA A 38 3.30 11.11 10.96
N ALA A 39 2.95 10.14 10.10
CA ALA A 39 2.08 9.03 10.47
C ALA A 39 2.68 8.16 11.58
N LEU A 40 3.98 7.85 11.50
CA LEU A 40 4.70 7.10 12.55
C LEU A 40 4.79 7.89 13.85
N ALA A 41 5.06 9.19 13.79
CA ALA A 41 5.09 10.06 14.96
C ALA A 41 3.72 10.11 15.65
N ALA A 42 2.65 10.29 14.89
CA ALA A 42 1.28 10.29 15.40
C ALA A 42 0.91 8.95 16.04
N ALA A 43 1.28 7.83 15.40
CA ALA A 43 1.01 6.49 15.93
C ALA A 43 1.71 6.22 17.27
N ARG A 44 2.90 6.79 17.49
CA ARG A 44 3.63 6.66 18.76
C ARG A 44 3.05 7.55 19.87
N ALA A 45 2.61 8.76 19.50
CA ALA A 45 2.19 9.79 20.44
C ALA A 45 0.73 9.65 20.90
N ARG A 46 -0.11 8.93 20.17
CA ARG A 46 -1.54 8.88 20.40
C ARG A 46 -2.08 7.46 20.52
N GLU A 47 -3.16 7.32 21.27
CA GLU A 47 -3.94 6.10 21.27
C GLU A 47 -4.82 6.04 20.04
N LEU A 48 -4.57 5.03 19.19
CA LEU A 48 -5.22 4.82 17.90
C LEU A 48 -5.67 3.38 17.78
N ASP A 49 -6.83 3.18 17.19
CA ASP A 49 -7.41 1.85 16.96
C ASP A 49 -7.18 1.43 15.49
N VAL A 50 -7.35 2.36 14.55
CA VAL A 50 -7.18 2.12 13.12
C VAL A 50 -6.29 3.21 12.49
N ALA A 51 -5.37 2.83 11.61
CA ALA A 51 -4.66 3.74 10.72
C ALA A 51 -5.12 3.49 9.28
N ILE A 52 -5.69 4.51 8.64
CA ILE A 52 -5.96 4.54 7.20
C ILE A 52 -4.71 5.11 6.52
N VAL A 53 -4.12 4.35 5.61
CA VAL A 53 -2.80 4.68 5.06
C VAL A 53 -2.82 4.60 3.54
N ASP A 54 -2.45 5.69 2.86
CA ASP A 54 -2.09 5.64 1.46
C ASP A 54 -0.67 5.07 1.29
N LEU A 55 -0.50 4.22 0.29
CA LEU A 55 0.82 3.63 -0.02
C LEU A 55 1.75 4.56 -0.79
N SER A 56 1.23 5.65 -1.37
CA SER A 56 1.98 6.50 -2.32
C SER A 56 2.58 7.75 -1.69
N MET A 57 2.50 7.91 -0.37
CA MET A 57 2.98 9.09 0.35
C MET A 57 4.52 9.24 0.28
N PRO A 58 5.04 10.48 0.40
CA PRO A 58 6.47 10.73 0.52
C PRO A 58 7.05 10.24 1.86
N GLY A 59 8.40 10.18 1.94
CA GLY A 59 9.12 9.73 3.14
C GLY A 59 9.07 8.21 3.29
N VAL A 60 8.87 7.72 4.50
CA VAL A 60 8.62 6.30 4.76
C VAL A 60 7.24 5.94 4.20
N SER A 61 7.21 5.20 3.13
CA SER A 61 6.00 4.98 2.34
C SER A 61 5.71 3.50 2.08
N GLY A 62 4.51 3.26 1.57
CA GLY A 62 4.09 1.95 1.10
C GLY A 62 4.11 0.88 2.19
N LEU A 63 4.57 -0.30 1.82
CA LEU A 63 4.60 -1.47 2.70
C LEU A 63 5.57 -1.30 3.88
N GLU A 64 6.62 -0.50 3.71
CA GLU A 64 7.56 -0.21 4.79
C GLU A 64 6.87 0.58 5.92
N LEU A 65 6.02 1.55 5.58
CA LEU A 65 5.22 2.26 6.58
C LEU A 65 4.29 1.30 7.34
N VAL A 66 3.63 0.38 6.63
CA VAL A 66 2.78 -0.65 7.26
C VAL A 66 3.58 -1.48 8.27
N ARG A 67 4.76 -1.99 7.87
CA ARG A 67 5.63 -2.77 8.77
C ARG A 67 6.05 -1.98 10.00
N ARG A 68 6.48 -0.71 9.82
CA ARG A 68 6.91 0.16 10.93
C ARG A 68 5.78 0.52 11.87
N LEU A 69 4.58 0.78 11.36
CA LEU A 69 3.39 1.01 12.19
C LEU A 69 3.06 -0.22 13.03
N LYS A 70 3.10 -1.41 12.44
CA LYS A 70 2.87 -2.68 13.14
C LYS A 70 3.96 -3.00 14.16
N ALA A 71 5.23 -2.69 13.85
CA ALA A 71 6.33 -2.85 14.80
C ALA A 71 6.21 -1.88 15.98
N ALA A 72 5.83 -0.62 15.73
CA ALA A 72 5.66 0.40 16.77
C ALA A 72 4.44 0.16 17.66
N LYS A 73 3.32 -0.28 17.07
CA LYS A 73 2.05 -0.60 17.77
C LYS A 73 1.42 -1.87 17.19
N PRO A 74 1.75 -3.06 17.71
CA PRO A 74 1.20 -4.33 17.21
C PRO A 74 -0.33 -4.42 17.23
N ALA A 75 -0.98 -3.74 18.19
CA ALA A 75 -2.44 -3.69 18.31
C ALA A 75 -3.12 -2.79 17.26
N LEU A 76 -2.40 -1.81 16.70
CA LEU A 76 -2.94 -0.88 15.70
C LEU A 76 -3.36 -1.64 14.44
N ARG A 77 -4.61 -1.45 14.03
CA ARG A 77 -5.13 -2.01 12.79
C ARG A 77 -4.81 -1.08 11.63
N VAL A 78 -4.15 -1.60 10.60
CA VAL A 78 -3.76 -0.81 9.43
C VAL A 78 -4.67 -1.16 8.27
N LEU A 79 -5.45 -0.18 7.80
CA LEU A 79 -6.28 -0.27 6.61
C LEU A 79 -5.61 0.52 5.49
N VAL A 80 -5.16 -0.18 4.47
CA VAL A 80 -4.54 0.44 3.29
C VAL A 80 -5.63 0.93 2.34
N VAL A 81 -5.49 2.17 1.86
CA VAL A 81 -6.34 2.76 0.83
C VAL A 81 -5.44 3.24 -0.31
N SER A 82 -5.62 2.75 -1.53
CA SER A 82 -4.69 2.98 -2.63
C SER A 82 -5.42 3.16 -3.96
N MET A 83 -4.80 3.83 -4.92
CA MET A 83 -5.29 3.92 -6.30
C MET A 83 -5.19 2.58 -7.06
N HIS A 84 -4.46 1.60 -6.52
CA HIS A 84 -4.24 0.32 -7.19
C HIS A 84 -5.24 -0.74 -6.72
N GLY A 85 -6.11 -1.19 -7.65
CA GLY A 85 -7.15 -2.21 -7.39
C GLY A 85 -6.67 -3.66 -7.52
N GLU A 86 -5.41 -3.87 -7.84
CA GLU A 86 -4.91 -5.20 -8.23
C GLU A 86 -4.69 -6.11 -7.02
N ARG A 87 -5.09 -7.36 -7.17
CA ARG A 87 -5.01 -8.42 -6.14
C ARG A 87 -3.61 -8.55 -5.52
N GLN A 88 -2.58 -8.34 -6.32
CA GLN A 88 -1.18 -8.46 -5.88
C GLN A 88 -0.78 -7.36 -4.89
N TYR A 89 -1.28 -6.13 -5.06
CA TYR A 89 -1.03 -5.04 -4.10
C TYR A 89 -1.70 -5.33 -2.75
N ALA A 90 -2.93 -5.80 -2.78
CA ALA A 90 -3.65 -6.20 -1.57
C ALA A 90 -2.93 -7.33 -0.84
N ALA A 91 -2.52 -8.38 -1.54
CA ALA A 91 -1.78 -9.50 -0.96
C ALA A 91 -0.46 -9.06 -0.32
N ARG A 92 0.29 -8.16 -0.96
CA ARG A 92 1.53 -7.60 -0.40
C ARG A 92 1.28 -6.75 0.85
N ALA A 93 0.22 -5.92 0.86
CA ALA A 93 -0.14 -5.11 2.02
C ALA A 93 -0.51 -5.98 3.22
N LEU A 94 -1.31 -7.02 3.01
CA LEU A 94 -1.72 -7.96 4.04
C LEU A 94 -0.52 -8.74 4.62
N ARG A 95 0.43 -9.18 3.77
CA ARG A 95 1.69 -9.81 4.25
C ARG A 95 2.57 -8.84 5.03
N ALA A 96 2.53 -7.55 4.70
CA ALA A 96 3.25 -6.53 5.47
C ALA A 96 2.61 -6.25 6.85
N GLY A 97 1.45 -6.87 7.14
CA GLY A 97 0.74 -6.75 8.40
C GLY A 97 -0.49 -5.83 8.36
N ALA A 98 -0.93 -5.40 7.17
CA ALA A 98 -2.20 -4.67 7.05
C ALA A 98 -3.38 -5.55 7.47
N SER A 99 -4.36 -4.94 8.12
CA SER A 99 -5.62 -5.58 8.51
C SER A 99 -6.67 -5.50 7.40
N GLY A 100 -6.44 -4.69 6.38
CA GLY A 100 -7.33 -4.60 5.24
C GLY A 100 -6.76 -3.75 4.11
N TYR A 101 -7.41 -3.85 2.96
CA TYR A 101 -7.07 -3.13 1.75
C TYR A 101 -8.34 -2.67 1.03
N LEU A 102 -8.34 -1.42 0.56
CA LEU A 102 -9.37 -0.82 -0.27
C LEU A 102 -8.74 -0.01 -1.40
N THR A 103 -9.46 0.13 -2.50
CA THR A 103 -9.12 1.11 -3.53
C THR A 103 -9.68 2.48 -3.16
N LYS A 104 -9.05 3.56 -3.61
CA LYS A 104 -9.57 4.94 -3.46
C LYS A 104 -10.89 5.16 -4.24
N GLU A 105 -11.23 4.25 -5.15
CA GLU A 105 -12.50 4.24 -5.89
C GLU A 105 -13.63 3.52 -5.14
N ALA A 106 -13.33 2.91 -3.99
CA ALA A 106 -14.35 2.23 -3.19
C ALA A 106 -15.42 3.21 -2.72
N ALA A 107 -16.67 2.74 -2.70
CA ALA A 107 -17.79 3.53 -2.21
C ALA A 107 -17.57 3.94 -0.73
N PRO A 108 -18.00 5.15 -0.32
CA PRO A 108 -17.85 5.64 1.05
C PRO A 108 -18.29 4.65 2.12
N GLU A 109 -19.41 3.98 1.89
CA GLU A 109 -19.98 3.00 2.81
C GLU A 109 -19.09 1.76 2.97
N GLN A 110 -18.30 1.42 1.94
CA GLN A 110 -17.34 0.32 2.02
C GLN A 110 -16.18 0.67 2.94
N LEU A 111 -15.69 1.91 2.88
CA LEU A 111 -14.63 2.38 3.77
C LEU A 111 -15.09 2.34 5.24
N VAL A 112 -16.27 2.86 5.53
CA VAL A 112 -16.83 2.86 6.89
C VAL A 112 -16.99 1.42 7.42
N ARG A 113 -17.54 0.52 6.59
CA ARG A 113 -17.65 -0.91 6.94
C ARG A 113 -16.28 -1.56 7.17
N ALA A 114 -15.28 -1.23 6.34
CA ALA A 114 -13.93 -1.76 6.49
C ALA A 114 -13.28 -1.29 7.79
N ILE A 115 -13.41 -0.01 8.16
CA ILE A 115 -12.91 0.55 9.43
C ILE A 115 -13.52 -0.21 10.61
N ARG A 116 -14.85 -0.34 10.67
CA ARG A 116 -15.54 -1.06 11.75
C ARG A 116 -15.09 -2.51 11.84
N ARG A 117 -14.97 -3.19 10.70
CA ARG A 117 -14.54 -4.58 10.64
C ARG A 117 -13.12 -4.78 11.16
N VAL A 118 -12.16 -3.94 10.72
CA VAL A 118 -10.77 -4.08 11.17
C VAL A 118 -10.60 -3.65 12.62
N ALA A 119 -11.34 -2.66 13.11
CA ALA A 119 -11.33 -2.21 14.50
C ALA A 119 -11.71 -3.33 15.47
N THR A 120 -12.64 -4.22 15.09
CA THR A 120 -13.06 -5.38 15.88
C THR A 120 -12.16 -6.62 15.71
N GLY A 121 -11.02 -6.47 14.99
CA GLY A 121 -10.06 -7.56 14.76
C GLY A 121 -10.30 -8.39 13.51
N GLY A 122 -11.36 -8.09 12.74
CA GLY A 122 -11.59 -8.69 11.43
C GLY A 122 -10.59 -8.23 10.37
N VAL A 123 -10.64 -8.86 9.20
CA VAL A 123 -9.82 -8.51 8.04
C VAL A 123 -10.73 -8.06 6.90
N HIS A 124 -10.35 -7.00 6.19
CA HIS A 124 -11.05 -6.55 4.99
C HIS A 124 -10.18 -6.82 3.76
N ILE A 125 -10.59 -7.81 2.96
CA ILE A 125 -9.85 -8.29 1.79
C ILE A 125 -10.71 -8.05 0.54
N PRO A 126 -10.18 -7.42 -0.52
CA PRO A 126 -10.86 -7.33 -1.80
C PRO A 126 -11.12 -8.71 -2.39
N GLU A 127 -12.18 -8.81 -3.18
CA GLU A 127 -12.55 -10.07 -3.85
C GLU A 127 -11.39 -10.60 -4.70
N GLY A 128 -11.03 -11.87 -4.53
CA GLY A 128 -9.91 -12.53 -5.21
C GLY A 128 -8.51 -12.31 -4.64
N ALA A 129 -8.29 -11.37 -3.70
CA ALA A 129 -6.99 -11.23 -3.05
C ALA A 129 -6.73 -12.35 -2.02
N ALA A 130 -7.78 -12.97 -1.49
CA ALA A 130 -7.68 -14.12 -0.59
C ALA A 130 -7.01 -15.33 -1.28
N ALA A 131 -7.35 -15.62 -2.53
CA ALA A 131 -6.71 -16.68 -3.31
C ALA A 131 -5.20 -16.41 -3.50
N ALA A 132 -4.82 -15.14 -3.76
CA ALA A 132 -3.41 -14.75 -3.90
C ALA A 132 -2.61 -14.84 -2.59
N LEU A 133 -3.27 -14.88 -1.44
CA LEU A 133 -2.65 -15.15 -0.15
C LEU A 133 -2.43 -16.66 0.07
N LEU A 134 -3.37 -17.50 -0.37
CA LEU A 134 -3.32 -18.95 -0.21
C LEU A 134 -2.33 -19.63 -1.17
N ASP A 135 -2.18 -19.10 -2.39
CA ASP A 135 -1.25 -19.64 -3.41
C ASP A 135 0.24 -19.59 -3.01
N GLN A 136 0.56 -19.04 -1.84
CA GLN A 136 1.93 -18.79 -1.43
C GLN A 136 2.28 -19.31 -0.02
N THR A 137 1.82 -20.48 0.32
CA THR A 137 2.26 -21.21 1.55
C THR A 137 3.69 -21.79 1.45
N ALA A 138 4.42 -21.55 0.37
CA ALA A 138 5.84 -21.87 0.27
C ALA A 138 6.69 -20.66 0.67
N ALA A 139 7.17 -20.68 1.89
CA ALA A 139 8.11 -19.71 2.46
C ALA A 139 9.38 -19.56 1.63
N SER A 140 9.44 -18.57 0.79
CA SER A 140 10.67 -17.96 0.30
C SER A 140 10.32 -16.51 -0.02
N GLU A 141 11.01 -15.54 0.59
CA GLU A 141 10.90 -14.12 0.20
C GLU A 141 11.21 -14.02 -1.29
N ARG A 142 10.16 -13.96 -2.10
CA ARG A 142 10.33 -13.84 -3.55
C ARG A 142 11.02 -12.52 -3.85
N PRO A 143 12.00 -12.47 -4.76
CA PRO A 143 12.76 -11.25 -5.05
C PRO A 143 11.91 -9.99 -5.24
N HIS A 144 10.74 -10.09 -5.89
CA HIS A 144 9.85 -8.96 -6.11
C HIS A 144 9.17 -8.43 -4.83
N GLU A 145 9.16 -9.18 -3.74
CA GLU A 145 8.61 -8.73 -2.45
C GLU A 145 9.52 -7.75 -1.72
N ARG A 146 10.81 -7.71 -2.09
CA ARG A 146 11.80 -6.73 -1.60
C ARG A 146 11.65 -5.35 -2.24
N LEU A 147 10.87 -5.25 -3.31
CA LEU A 147 10.64 -3.98 -3.99
C LEU A 147 9.75 -3.08 -3.14
N SER A 148 10.13 -1.80 -3.04
CA SER A 148 9.22 -0.78 -2.53
C SER A 148 7.98 -0.68 -3.41
N GLN A 149 6.93 -0.03 -2.93
CA GLN A 149 5.71 0.15 -3.72
C GLN A 149 6.00 0.80 -5.06
N ARG A 150 6.81 1.88 -5.07
CA ARG A 150 7.16 2.61 -6.29
C ARG A 150 8.03 1.80 -7.25
N GLU A 151 8.96 1.02 -6.73
CA GLU A 151 9.76 0.09 -7.53
C GLU A 151 8.88 -1.01 -8.14
N PHE A 152 7.89 -1.51 -7.40
CA PHE A 152 6.97 -2.52 -7.91
C PHE A 152 6.04 -1.97 -8.99
N GLU A 153 5.57 -0.73 -8.88
CA GLU A 153 4.82 -0.04 -9.94
C GLU A 153 5.64 0.08 -11.23
N VAL A 154 6.90 0.54 -11.10
CA VAL A 154 7.82 0.65 -12.23
C VAL A 154 8.11 -0.72 -12.82
N PHE A 155 8.40 -1.73 -11.99
CA PHE A 155 8.63 -3.12 -12.39
C PHE A 155 7.46 -3.64 -13.25
N ARG A 156 6.22 -3.54 -12.75
CA ARG A 156 5.03 -4.04 -13.47
C ARG A 156 4.88 -3.43 -14.86
N ARG A 157 5.08 -2.12 -14.99
CA ARG A 157 4.98 -1.44 -16.27
C ARG A 157 6.08 -1.84 -17.24
N LEU A 158 7.32 -2.01 -16.74
CA LEU A 158 8.44 -2.47 -17.55
C LEU A 158 8.22 -3.90 -18.07
N VAL A 159 7.72 -4.81 -17.22
CA VAL A 159 7.46 -6.21 -17.63
C VAL A 159 6.22 -6.35 -18.52
N ALA A 160 5.29 -5.38 -18.47
CA ALA A 160 4.19 -5.23 -19.43
C ALA A 160 4.63 -4.64 -20.77
N GLY A 161 5.94 -4.41 -20.97
CA GLY A 161 6.50 -3.95 -22.24
C GLY A 161 6.54 -2.43 -22.43
N GLN A 162 6.18 -1.63 -21.42
CA GLN A 162 6.27 -0.17 -21.51
C GLN A 162 7.73 0.30 -21.52
N SER A 163 8.04 1.26 -22.38
CA SER A 163 9.34 1.94 -22.39
C SER A 163 9.52 2.83 -21.15
N PRO A 164 10.77 3.13 -20.74
CA PRO A 164 11.01 4.05 -19.62
C PRO A 164 10.34 5.42 -19.78
N GLY A 165 10.19 5.91 -21.02
CA GLY A 165 9.49 7.16 -21.31
C GLY A 165 7.98 7.08 -21.07
N GLU A 166 7.35 5.96 -21.44
CA GLU A 166 5.92 5.71 -21.17
C GLU A 166 5.66 5.53 -19.68
N VAL A 167 6.53 4.80 -18.98
CA VAL A 167 6.47 4.65 -17.52
C VAL A 167 6.60 6.00 -16.84
N ALA A 168 7.53 6.85 -17.27
CA ALA A 168 7.75 8.18 -16.71
C ALA A 168 6.49 9.05 -16.85
N ARG A 169 5.87 9.07 -18.03
CA ARG A 169 4.61 9.80 -18.28
C ARG A 169 3.48 9.28 -17.40
N ALA A 170 3.30 7.96 -17.37
CA ALA A 170 2.21 7.33 -16.63
C ALA A 170 2.31 7.50 -15.10
N LEU A 171 3.53 7.65 -14.59
CA LEU A 171 3.79 7.78 -13.15
C LEU A 171 4.14 9.22 -12.72
N HIS A 172 4.06 10.20 -13.64
CA HIS A 172 4.45 11.60 -13.43
C HIS A 172 5.89 11.73 -12.88
N LEU A 173 6.82 10.97 -13.47
CA LEU A 173 8.24 10.96 -13.11
C LEU A 173 9.10 11.46 -14.28
N SER A 174 10.37 11.79 -13.98
CA SER A 174 11.37 11.94 -15.04
C SER A 174 11.87 10.57 -15.53
N VAL A 175 12.30 10.49 -16.80
CA VAL A 175 12.92 9.27 -17.35
C VAL A 175 14.16 8.86 -16.53
N LYS A 176 14.91 9.85 -16.03
CA LYS A 176 16.06 9.61 -15.16
C LYS A 176 15.65 8.91 -13.85
N THR A 177 14.54 9.33 -13.25
CA THR A 177 13.99 8.72 -12.04
C THR A 177 13.56 7.27 -12.30
N VAL A 178 12.89 7.01 -13.43
CA VAL A 178 12.51 5.64 -13.84
C VAL A 178 13.74 4.77 -14.04
N SER A 179 14.80 5.31 -14.68
CA SER A 179 16.06 4.59 -14.85
C SER A 179 16.73 4.24 -13.52
N THR A 180 16.69 5.14 -12.56
CA THR A 180 17.18 4.89 -11.19
C THR A 180 16.38 3.77 -10.51
N HIS A 181 15.04 3.81 -10.60
CA HIS A 181 14.20 2.74 -10.07
C HIS A 181 14.50 1.41 -10.75
N LYS A 182 14.65 1.39 -12.10
CA LYS A 182 15.01 0.17 -12.85
C LYS A 182 16.31 -0.44 -12.35
N ALA A 183 17.35 0.37 -12.14
CA ALA A 183 18.64 -0.11 -11.62
C ALA A 183 18.47 -0.76 -10.23
N ARG A 184 17.74 -0.11 -9.32
CA ARG A 184 17.44 -0.65 -7.97
C ARG A 184 16.59 -1.92 -8.03
N ILE A 185 15.64 -2.02 -8.95
CA ILE A 185 14.83 -3.22 -9.16
C ILE A 185 15.72 -4.38 -9.56
N LEU A 186 16.60 -4.19 -10.56
CA LEU A 186 17.54 -5.22 -11.02
C LEU A 186 18.45 -5.69 -9.88
N GLU A 187 19.02 -4.77 -9.12
CA GLU A 187 19.85 -5.05 -7.95
C GLU A 187 19.09 -5.87 -6.88
N LYS A 188 17.93 -5.39 -6.44
CA LYS A 188 17.12 -6.05 -5.39
C LYS A 188 16.60 -7.42 -5.80
N MET A 189 16.33 -7.60 -7.10
CA MET A 189 15.86 -8.87 -7.64
C MET A 189 17.02 -9.81 -8.04
N GLY A 190 18.27 -9.34 -7.99
CA GLY A 190 19.44 -10.11 -8.41
C GLY A 190 19.45 -10.41 -9.92
N MET A 191 18.89 -9.52 -10.75
CA MET A 191 18.74 -9.68 -12.18
C MET A 191 19.58 -8.66 -12.95
N ARG A 192 19.96 -8.99 -14.18
CA ARG A 192 20.90 -8.19 -15.00
C ARG A 192 20.22 -7.42 -16.13
N SER A 193 19.00 -7.83 -16.52
CA SER A 193 18.33 -7.27 -17.70
C SER A 193 16.81 -7.20 -17.51
N THR A 194 16.16 -6.34 -18.32
CA THR A 194 14.69 -6.29 -18.39
C THR A 194 14.10 -7.61 -18.88
N ALA A 195 14.81 -8.32 -19.77
CA ALA A 195 14.37 -9.62 -20.27
C ALA A 195 14.27 -10.66 -19.12
N GLU A 196 15.21 -10.63 -18.17
CA GLU A 196 15.14 -11.49 -16.97
C GLU A 196 13.97 -11.11 -16.07
N LEU A 197 13.68 -9.80 -15.93
CA LEU A 197 12.50 -9.34 -15.20
C LEU A 197 11.20 -9.84 -15.84
N VAL A 198 11.09 -9.77 -17.18
CA VAL A 198 9.92 -10.24 -17.93
C VAL A 198 9.75 -11.75 -17.74
N ARG A 199 10.80 -12.54 -17.94
CA ARG A 199 10.77 -14.00 -17.73
C ARG A 199 10.30 -14.34 -16.33
N TYR A 200 10.89 -13.73 -15.32
CA TYR A 200 10.50 -13.88 -13.92
C TYR A 200 9.03 -13.55 -13.69
N ALA A 201 8.55 -12.44 -14.26
CA ALA A 201 7.17 -12.01 -14.10
C ALA A 201 6.17 -13.02 -14.69
N VAL A 202 6.48 -13.59 -15.86
CA VAL A 202 5.66 -14.64 -16.48
C VAL A 202 5.66 -15.92 -15.63
N GLU A 203 6.84 -16.39 -15.18
CA GLU A 203 6.97 -17.58 -14.36
C GLU A 203 6.19 -17.47 -13.03
N HIS A 204 6.10 -16.26 -12.48
CA HIS A 204 5.43 -15.99 -11.21
C HIS A 204 4.03 -15.38 -11.35
N ARG A 205 3.46 -15.36 -12.56
CA ARG A 205 2.11 -14.81 -12.88
C ARG A 205 1.91 -13.39 -12.34
N LEU A 206 2.92 -12.53 -12.55
CA LEU A 206 2.89 -11.12 -12.15
C LEU A 206 2.42 -10.19 -13.28
N VAL A 207 2.19 -10.74 -14.46
CA VAL A 207 1.64 -10.12 -15.66
C VAL A 207 0.53 -10.98 -16.20
#